data_971f87ee2b72c6d65daa3b094ffdb77a
#
_entry.id   971f87ee2b72c6d65daa3b094ffdb77a
#
_cell.length_a   1.000
_cell.length_b   1.000
_cell.length_c   1.000
_cell.angle_alpha   90.00
_cell.angle_beta   90.00
_cell.angle_gamma   90.00
#
_symmetry.space_group_name_H-M   'P 1'
#
loop_
_entity.id
_entity.type
_entity.pdbx_description
1 polymer ?
#
loop_
_entity_poly.entity_id
_entity_poly.type
_entity_poly.pdbx_seq_one_letter_code
_entity_poly.pdbx_strand_id
1 'polypeptide(L)'
;MEEVNFDLEEKFLKADALIAENRLSEAAKLLENILSDAPDFGKAHNHMGWLFETKFKNLQRAEEHYRLALKFQPDYTAAYYNYAYLLSSLRKFDELEKLLKECISVPGISYATIYNEYGLMREMQGEIDDAIHYFRLHIKNSFDFKSIETASESITRCERKKQLLGK
;
A
#
# COMPACT_ATOMS: atom_id res chain seq x y z
N MET A 1 3.23 29.35 -11.48
CA MET A 1 2.91 28.20 -10.60
C MET A 1 2.13 27.10 -11.33
N GLU A 2 1.12 27.41 -12.15
CA GLU A 2 0.38 26.39 -12.92
C GLU A 2 1.23 25.67 -13.97
N GLU A 3 2.08 26.38 -14.75
CA GLU A 3 2.97 25.77 -15.75
C GLU A 3 4.01 24.83 -15.14
N VAL A 4 4.57 25.16 -13.98
CA VAL A 4 5.55 24.30 -13.28
C VAL A 4 4.89 23.00 -12.80
N ASN A 5 3.64 23.07 -12.33
CA ASN A 5 2.90 21.90 -11.89
C ASN A 5 2.54 20.98 -13.06
N PHE A 6 2.24 21.54 -14.23
CA PHE A 6 1.95 20.74 -15.43
C PHE A 6 3.19 19.97 -15.93
N ASP A 7 4.37 20.59 -15.95
CA ASP A 7 5.62 19.93 -16.33
C ASP A 7 5.99 18.78 -15.36
N LEU A 8 5.77 18.97 -14.06
CA LEU A 8 6.01 17.93 -13.06
C LEU A 8 5.06 16.72 -13.21
N GLU A 9 3.78 16.97 -13.46
CA GLU A 9 2.79 15.90 -13.69
C GLU A 9 3.10 15.16 -15.00
N GLU A 10 3.52 15.85 -16.07
CA GLU A 10 3.92 15.21 -17.33
C GLU A 10 5.16 14.32 -17.13
N LYS A 11 6.18 14.81 -16.42
CA LYS A 11 7.37 14.02 -16.06
C LYS A 11 6.98 12.81 -15.22
N PHE A 12 6.03 12.97 -14.27
CA PHE A 12 5.56 11.89 -13.43
C PHE A 12 4.82 10.82 -14.24
N LEU A 13 3.92 11.18 -15.14
CA LEU A 13 3.24 10.25 -16.06
C LEU A 13 4.23 9.47 -16.93
N LYS A 14 5.30 10.12 -17.37
CA LYS A 14 6.39 9.44 -18.08
C LYS A 14 7.13 8.45 -17.19
N ALA A 15 7.38 8.78 -15.93
CA ALA A 15 7.99 7.85 -14.97
C ALA A 15 7.09 6.64 -14.73
N ASP A 16 5.78 6.85 -14.60
CA ASP A 16 4.79 5.80 -14.45
C ASP A 16 4.76 4.86 -15.68
N ALA A 17 4.79 5.42 -16.89
CA ALA A 17 4.89 4.64 -18.12
C ALA A 17 6.19 3.80 -18.19
N LEU A 18 7.33 4.37 -17.78
CA LEU A 18 8.60 3.64 -17.68
C LEU A 18 8.55 2.48 -16.67
N ILE A 19 7.83 2.65 -15.57
CA ILE A 19 7.58 1.56 -14.61
C ILE A 19 6.75 0.46 -15.26
N ALA A 20 5.67 0.80 -15.95
CA ALA A 20 4.82 -0.16 -16.65
C ALA A 20 5.59 -0.93 -17.73
N GLU A 21 6.56 -0.29 -18.40
CA GLU A 21 7.48 -0.92 -19.36
C GLU A 21 8.62 -1.71 -18.70
N ASN A 22 8.66 -1.81 -17.36
CA ASN A 22 9.75 -2.41 -16.58
C ASN A 22 11.14 -1.75 -16.80
N ARG A 23 11.18 -0.48 -17.21
CA ARG A 23 12.39 0.35 -17.39
C ARG A 23 12.73 1.08 -16.08
N LEU A 24 12.87 0.29 -15.01
CA LEU A 24 12.88 0.80 -13.63
C LEU A 24 14.06 1.75 -13.33
N SER A 25 15.22 1.55 -13.98
CA SER A 25 16.38 2.43 -13.75
C SER A 25 16.19 3.82 -14.39
N GLU A 26 15.45 3.90 -15.49
CA GLU A 26 15.13 5.17 -16.15
C GLU A 26 14.01 5.89 -15.38
N ALA A 27 13.01 5.15 -14.92
CA ALA A 27 11.98 5.67 -14.04
C ALA A 27 12.59 6.29 -12.76
N ALA A 28 13.52 5.59 -12.10
CA ALA A 28 14.18 6.08 -10.90
C ALA A 28 14.90 7.42 -11.15
N LYS A 29 15.68 7.53 -12.23
CA LYS A 29 16.36 8.79 -12.58
C LYS A 29 15.39 9.94 -12.83
N LEU A 30 14.26 9.64 -13.49
CA LEU A 30 13.26 10.68 -13.76
C LEU A 30 12.55 11.12 -12.47
N LEU A 31 12.24 10.19 -11.56
CA LEU A 31 11.69 10.49 -10.25
C LEU A 31 12.67 11.28 -9.36
N GLU A 32 13.97 10.94 -9.40
CA GLU A 32 15.01 11.72 -8.72
C GLU A 32 15.06 13.17 -9.24
N ASN A 33 14.95 13.38 -10.55
CA ASN A 33 14.88 14.72 -11.14
C ASN A 33 13.63 15.48 -10.67
N ILE A 34 12.46 14.83 -10.66
CA ILE A 34 11.22 15.42 -10.12
C ILE A 34 11.42 15.86 -8.68
N LEU A 35 11.99 14.99 -7.83
CA LEU A 35 12.21 15.28 -6.42
C LEU A 35 13.33 16.31 -6.15
N SER A 36 14.24 16.50 -7.12
CA SER A 36 15.20 17.60 -7.08
C SER A 36 14.54 18.97 -7.34
N ASP A 37 13.58 19.00 -8.28
CA ASP A 37 12.84 20.22 -8.64
C ASP A 37 11.70 20.51 -7.62
N ALA A 38 11.04 19.47 -7.13
CA ALA A 38 9.91 19.53 -6.20
C ALA A 38 10.04 18.45 -5.08
N PRO A 39 10.77 18.75 -4.01
CA PRO A 39 11.01 17.80 -2.90
C PRO A 39 9.75 17.39 -2.13
N ASP A 40 8.64 18.06 -2.33
CA ASP A 40 7.33 17.80 -1.72
C ASP A 40 6.34 17.08 -2.65
N PHE A 41 6.79 16.59 -3.80
CA PHE A 41 5.93 15.88 -4.74
C PHE A 41 5.62 14.45 -4.25
N GLY A 42 4.53 14.30 -3.50
CA GLY A 42 4.16 13.07 -2.79
C GLY A 42 4.04 11.83 -3.69
N LYS A 43 3.48 11.96 -4.91
CA LYS A 43 3.39 10.86 -5.87
C LYS A 43 4.77 10.30 -6.25
N ALA A 44 5.77 11.16 -6.48
CA ALA A 44 7.12 10.73 -6.82
C ALA A 44 7.77 10.00 -5.62
N HIS A 45 7.55 10.48 -4.41
CA HIS A 45 7.98 9.76 -3.21
C HIS A 45 7.37 8.36 -3.13
N ASN A 46 6.07 8.20 -3.40
CA ASN A 46 5.42 6.88 -3.40
C ASN A 46 6.08 5.93 -4.43
N HIS A 47 6.34 6.40 -5.64
CA HIS A 47 6.98 5.60 -6.68
C HIS A 47 8.44 5.26 -6.34
N MET A 48 9.19 6.19 -5.76
CA MET A 48 10.54 5.90 -5.25
C MET A 48 10.52 4.88 -4.11
N GLY A 49 9.54 4.98 -3.21
CA GLY A 49 9.32 3.96 -2.16
C GLY A 49 9.13 2.58 -2.77
N TRP A 50 8.25 2.45 -3.75
CA TRP A 50 8.01 1.20 -4.47
C TRP A 50 9.26 0.68 -5.20
N LEU A 51 10.05 1.54 -5.84
CA LEU A 51 11.32 1.15 -6.47
C LEU A 51 12.34 0.67 -5.44
N PHE A 52 12.46 1.34 -4.30
CA PHE A 52 13.36 0.89 -3.22
C PHE A 52 12.92 -0.46 -2.64
N GLU A 53 11.63 -0.70 -2.50
CA GLU A 53 11.10 -1.98 -2.04
C GLU A 53 11.33 -3.10 -3.05
N THR A 54 10.96 -2.88 -4.30
CA THR A 54 10.86 -3.95 -5.31
C THR A 54 12.15 -4.15 -6.12
N LYS A 55 12.82 -3.07 -6.53
CA LYS A 55 14.00 -3.12 -7.40
C LYS A 55 15.30 -3.09 -6.62
N PHE A 56 15.44 -2.11 -5.73
CA PHE A 56 16.71 -1.90 -5.02
C PHE A 56 16.82 -2.69 -3.72
N LYS A 57 15.71 -3.30 -3.25
CA LYS A 57 15.62 -4.11 -2.03
C LYS A 57 16.13 -3.37 -0.77
N ASN A 58 15.92 -2.06 -0.72
CA ASN A 58 16.25 -1.22 0.41
C ASN A 58 14.96 -0.80 1.13
N LEU A 59 14.50 -1.66 2.04
CA LEU A 59 13.22 -1.50 2.72
C LEU A 59 13.20 -0.28 3.66
N GLN A 60 14.36 0.12 4.20
CA GLN A 60 14.45 1.32 5.02
C GLN A 60 14.20 2.59 4.21
N ARG A 61 14.84 2.72 3.03
CA ARG A 61 14.59 3.85 2.14
C ARG A 61 13.17 3.82 1.55
N ALA A 62 12.63 2.63 1.30
CA ALA A 62 11.23 2.49 0.89
C ALA A 62 10.29 3.10 1.93
N GLU A 63 10.49 2.76 3.20
CA GLU A 63 9.69 3.27 4.31
C GLU A 63 9.81 4.80 4.45
N GLU A 64 11.01 5.35 4.36
CA GLU A 64 11.26 6.80 4.40
C GLU A 64 10.47 7.51 3.29
N HIS A 65 10.51 6.99 2.06
CA HIS A 65 9.80 7.55 0.93
C HIS A 65 8.27 7.43 1.05
N TYR A 66 7.73 6.33 1.55
CA TYR A 66 6.30 6.22 1.79
C TYR A 66 5.81 7.19 2.86
N ARG A 67 6.59 7.40 3.93
CA ARG A 67 6.28 8.42 4.96
C ARG A 67 6.28 9.83 4.38
N LEU A 68 7.23 10.15 3.50
CA LEU A 68 7.27 11.45 2.80
C LEU A 68 6.07 11.60 1.85
N ALA A 69 5.69 10.54 1.13
CA ALA A 69 4.50 10.55 0.29
C ALA A 69 3.25 10.94 1.07
N LEU A 70 3.00 10.30 2.21
CA LEU A 70 1.85 10.60 3.06
C LEU A 70 1.94 11.98 3.74
N LYS A 71 3.15 12.42 4.08
CA LYS A 71 3.37 13.76 4.66
C LYS A 71 3.00 14.88 3.68
N PHE A 72 3.41 14.74 2.42
CA PHE A 72 3.24 15.78 1.42
C PHE A 72 1.91 15.68 0.66
N GLN A 73 1.37 14.47 0.56
CA GLN A 73 0.10 14.23 -0.13
C GLN A 73 -0.77 13.24 0.66
N PRO A 74 -1.40 13.69 1.76
CA PRO A 74 -2.15 12.82 2.67
C PRO A 74 -3.46 12.26 2.08
N ASP A 75 -3.90 12.75 0.93
CA ASP A 75 -5.07 12.26 0.19
C ASP A 75 -4.70 11.24 -0.91
N TYR A 76 -3.41 10.95 -1.11
CA TYR A 76 -2.96 10.01 -2.12
C TYR A 76 -3.09 8.56 -1.66
N THR A 77 -4.23 7.94 -1.96
CA THR A 77 -4.62 6.61 -1.47
C THR A 77 -3.61 5.50 -1.79
N ALA A 78 -2.94 5.56 -2.96
CA ALA A 78 -1.93 4.58 -3.36
C ALA A 78 -0.74 4.49 -2.37
N ALA A 79 -0.37 5.62 -1.74
CA ALA A 79 0.71 5.62 -0.76
C ALA A 79 0.34 4.85 0.52
N TYR A 80 -0.92 4.91 0.95
CA TYR A 80 -1.40 4.10 2.07
C TYR A 80 -1.33 2.61 1.79
N TYR A 81 -1.76 2.17 0.59
CA TYR A 81 -1.73 0.75 0.22
C TYR A 81 -0.31 0.21 0.16
N ASN A 82 0.59 0.93 -0.51
CA ASN A 82 1.98 0.51 -0.64
C ASN A 82 2.68 0.48 0.71
N TYR A 83 2.46 1.49 1.56
CA TYR A 83 3.06 1.53 2.88
C TYR A 83 2.47 0.45 3.82
N ALA A 84 1.17 0.21 3.76
CA ALA A 84 0.55 -0.89 4.51
C ALA A 84 1.13 -2.24 4.11
N TYR A 85 1.32 -2.49 2.81
CA TYR A 85 1.97 -3.70 2.32
C TYR A 85 3.40 -3.86 2.86
N LEU A 86 4.20 -2.80 2.81
CA LEU A 86 5.56 -2.81 3.36
C LEU A 86 5.55 -3.12 4.87
N LEU A 87 4.73 -2.43 5.66
CA LEU A 87 4.62 -2.64 7.11
C LEU A 87 4.17 -4.06 7.45
N SER A 88 3.21 -4.60 6.69
CA SER A 88 2.76 -5.99 6.80
C SER A 88 3.90 -6.98 6.55
N SER A 89 4.67 -6.77 5.47
CA SER A 89 5.81 -7.61 5.13
C SER A 89 6.92 -7.59 6.19
N LEU A 90 7.14 -6.43 6.81
CA LEU A 90 8.09 -6.22 7.90
C LEU A 90 7.54 -6.67 9.28
N ARG A 91 6.28 -7.09 9.34
CA ARG A 91 5.56 -7.44 10.59
C ARG A 91 5.53 -6.29 11.62
N LYS A 92 5.55 -5.06 11.16
CA LYS A 92 5.41 -3.85 11.99
C LYS A 92 3.93 -3.58 12.29
N PHE A 93 3.32 -4.48 13.05
CA PHE A 93 1.86 -4.52 13.22
C PHE A 93 1.30 -3.29 13.93
N ASP A 94 2.00 -2.72 14.90
CA ASP A 94 1.55 -1.51 15.61
C ASP A 94 1.51 -0.30 14.67
N GLU A 95 2.54 -0.13 13.84
CA GLU A 95 2.60 0.93 12.82
C GLU A 95 1.55 0.70 11.74
N LEU A 96 1.37 -0.54 11.30
CA LEU A 96 0.34 -0.92 10.33
C LEU A 96 -1.07 -0.61 10.85
N GLU A 97 -1.39 -1.01 12.07
CA GLU A 97 -2.71 -0.74 12.67
C GLU A 97 -2.99 0.76 12.77
N LYS A 98 -1.98 1.55 13.15
CA LYS A 98 -2.09 3.01 13.18
C LYS A 98 -2.37 3.57 11.79
N LEU A 99 -1.60 3.16 10.77
CA LEU A 99 -1.78 3.58 9.39
C LEU A 99 -3.19 3.24 8.87
N LEU A 100 -3.67 2.00 9.12
CA LEU A 100 -4.99 1.56 8.69
C LEU A 100 -6.12 2.36 9.36
N LYS A 101 -5.98 2.74 10.64
CA LYS A 101 -6.93 3.62 11.34
C LYS A 101 -6.96 5.02 10.75
N GLU A 102 -5.82 5.57 10.39
CA GLU A 102 -5.71 6.91 9.79
C GLU A 102 -6.33 6.94 8.39
N CYS A 103 -6.01 5.95 7.54
CA CYS A 103 -6.44 5.98 6.14
C CYS A 103 -7.94 5.76 5.93
N ILE A 104 -8.67 5.21 6.91
CA ILE A 104 -10.10 4.92 6.77
C ILE A 104 -10.95 6.19 6.53
N SER A 105 -10.44 7.36 6.95
CA SER A 105 -11.06 8.66 6.74
C SER A 105 -10.63 9.36 5.44
N VAL A 106 -9.68 8.77 4.69
CA VAL A 106 -9.17 9.37 3.46
C VAL A 106 -10.19 9.22 2.33
N PRO A 107 -10.57 10.29 1.63
CA PRO A 107 -11.50 10.20 0.51
C PRO A 107 -10.98 9.26 -0.59
N GLY A 108 -11.86 8.38 -1.09
CA GLY A 108 -11.51 7.44 -2.15
C GLY A 108 -10.76 6.18 -1.69
N ILE A 109 -10.52 6.01 -0.39
CA ILE A 109 -9.92 4.78 0.14
C ILE A 109 -10.85 3.58 -0.06
N SER A 110 -10.31 2.44 -0.45
CA SER A 110 -11.07 1.20 -0.56
C SER A 110 -11.20 0.52 0.80
N TYR A 111 -12.38 0.54 1.39
CA TYR A 111 -12.65 -0.20 2.63
C TYR A 111 -12.38 -1.69 2.49
N ALA A 112 -12.68 -2.28 1.32
CA ALA A 112 -12.38 -3.68 1.06
C ALA A 112 -10.88 -3.96 1.21
N THR A 113 -10.02 -3.13 0.60
CA THR A 113 -8.56 -3.24 0.72
C THR A 113 -8.11 -3.11 2.17
N ILE A 114 -8.62 -2.12 2.90
CA ILE A 114 -8.25 -1.90 4.30
C ILE A 114 -8.66 -3.09 5.18
N TYR A 115 -9.86 -3.62 5.00
CA TYR A 115 -10.29 -4.79 5.76
C TYR A 115 -9.51 -6.06 5.40
N ASN A 116 -9.04 -6.20 4.15
CA ASN A 116 -8.12 -7.27 3.78
C ASN A 116 -6.80 -7.18 4.57
N GLU A 117 -6.21 -5.98 4.65
CA GLU A 117 -4.96 -5.77 5.40
C GLU A 117 -5.15 -6.03 6.90
N TYR A 118 -6.27 -5.62 7.50
CA TYR A 118 -6.61 -6.01 8.87
C TYR A 118 -6.72 -7.53 9.02
N GLY A 119 -7.41 -8.20 8.10
CA GLY A 119 -7.56 -9.65 8.11
C GLY A 119 -6.22 -10.38 8.07
N LEU A 120 -5.35 -9.98 7.15
CA LEU A 120 -4.00 -10.55 7.03
C LEU A 120 -3.16 -10.28 8.29
N MET A 121 -3.20 -9.06 8.81
CA MET A 121 -2.49 -8.68 10.03
C MET A 121 -2.93 -9.55 11.23
N ARG A 122 -4.24 -9.67 11.47
CA ARG A 122 -4.78 -10.47 12.57
C ARG A 122 -4.45 -11.96 12.41
N GLU A 123 -4.51 -12.49 11.18
CA GLU A 123 -4.10 -13.86 10.90
C GLU A 123 -2.62 -14.11 11.25
N MET A 124 -1.74 -13.16 10.89
CA MET A 124 -0.30 -13.24 11.20
C MET A 124 0.01 -13.12 12.71
N GLN A 125 -0.86 -12.43 13.46
CA GLN A 125 -0.81 -12.33 14.92
C GLN A 125 -1.38 -13.57 15.61
N GLY A 126 -2.07 -14.46 14.89
CA GLY A 126 -2.73 -15.64 15.41
C GLY A 126 -4.13 -15.34 16.00
N GLU A 127 -4.66 -14.15 15.77
CA GLU A 127 -5.99 -13.70 16.17
C GLU A 127 -7.01 -14.14 15.12
N ILE A 128 -7.26 -15.44 15.07
CA ILE A 128 -7.96 -16.09 13.94
C ILE A 128 -9.42 -15.63 13.80
N ASP A 129 -10.13 -15.44 14.92
CA ASP A 129 -11.53 -14.98 14.87
C ASP A 129 -11.63 -13.54 14.34
N ASP A 130 -10.72 -12.67 14.73
CA ASP A 130 -10.65 -11.30 14.23
C ASP A 130 -10.27 -11.29 12.74
N ALA A 131 -9.33 -12.15 12.32
CA ALA A 131 -8.99 -12.29 10.91
C ALA A 131 -10.22 -12.67 10.06
N ILE A 132 -10.99 -13.67 10.47
CA ILE A 132 -12.24 -14.09 9.81
C ILE A 132 -13.24 -12.93 9.78
N HIS A 133 -13.38 -12.19 10.88
CA HIS A 133 -14.26 -11.03 10.94
C HIS A 133 -13.88 -9.98 9.87
N TYR A 134 -12.59 -9.61 9.77
CA TYR A 134 -12.13 -8.63 8.81
C TYR A 134 -12.23 -9.11 7.36
N PHE A 135 -11.94 -10.38 7.07
CA PHE A 135 -12.16 -10.94 5.73
C PHE A 135 -13.64 -10.93 5.32
N ARG A 136 -14.58 -11.14 6.25
CA ARG A 136 -16.02 -10.97 6.00
C ARG A 136 -16.39 -9.51 5.69
N LEU A 137 -15.78 -8.54 6.40
CA LEU A 137 -15.95 -7.12 6.10
C LEU A 137 -15.39 -6.76 4.73
N HIS A 138 -14.25 -7.34 4.34
CA HIS A 138 -13.71 -7.20 2.98
C HIS A 138 -14.73 -7.67 1.94
N ILE A 139 -15.27 -8.89 2.06
CA ILE A 139 -16.29 -9.43 1.15
C ILE A 139 -17.51 -8.50 1.07
N LYS A 140 -18.00 -8.01 2.19
CA LYS A 140 -19.14 -7.09 2.24
C LYS A 140 -18.92 -5.79 1.48
N ASN A 141 -17.68 -5.31 1.40
CA ASN A 141 -17.31 -4.03 0.79
C ASN A 141 -16.65 -4.17 -0.58
N SER A 142 -16.45 -5.40 -1.08
CA SER A 142 -15.87 -5.67 -2.39
C SER A 142 -16.96 -5.87 -3.44
N PHE A 143 -16.71 -5.35 -4.64
CA PHE A 143 -17.54 -5.61 -5.84
C PHE A 143 -16.79 -6.47 -6.86
N ASP A 144 -15.52 -6.78 -6.61
CA ASP A 144 -14.70 -7.62 -7.48
C ASP A 144 -14.81 -9.09 -7.09
N PHE A 145 -15.27 -9.92 -8.03
CA PHE A 145 -15.50 -11.35 -7.79
C PHE A 145 -14.23 -12.09 -7.37
N LYS A 146 -13.10 -11.82 -8.02
CA LYS A 146 -11.82 -12.45 -7.69
C LYS A 146 -11.34 -12.10 -6.28
N SER A 147 -11.54 -10.86 -5.90
CA SER A 147 -11.21 -10.36 -4.56
C SER A 147 -12.06 -11.05 -3.48
N ILE A 148 -13.36 -11.23 -3.74
CA ILE A 148 -14.29 -11.97 -2.87
C ILE A 148 -13.87 -13.44 -2.73
N GLU A 149 -13.50 -14.08 -3.84
CA GLU A 149 -13.03 -15.48 -3.85
C GLU A 149 -11.78 -15.64 -2.99
N THR A 150 -10.75 -14.77 -3.19
CA THR A 150 -9.52 -14.77 -2.40
C THR A 150 -9.77 -14.59 -0.90
N ALA A 151 -10.70 -13.70 -0.53
CA ALA A 151 -11.07 -13.51 0.89
C ALA A 151 -11.81 -14.74 1.45
N SER A 152 -12.65 -15.40 0.66
CA SER A 152 -13.33 -16.64 1.04
C SER A 152 -12.33 -17.78 1.29
N GLU A 153 -11.30 -17.90 0.46
CA GLU A 153 -10.19 -18.84 0.67
C GLU A 153 -9.43 -18.52 1.95
N SER A 154 -9.22 -17.22 2.24
CA SER A 154 -8.56 -16.77 3.48
C SER A 154 -9.37 -17.14 4.71
N ILE A 155 -10.70 -17.01 4.68
CA ILE A 155 -11.60 -17.48 5.76
C ILE A 155 -11.47 -18.99 5.93
N THR A 156 -11.55 -19.76 4.86
CA THR A 156 -11.42 -21.22 4.89
C THR A 156 -10.08 -21.64 5.49
N ARG A 157 -8.99 -20.97 5.13
CA ARG A 157 -7.65 -21.17 5.69
C ARG A 157 -7.62 -20.88 7.20
N CYS A 158 -8.24 -19.79 7.64
CA CYS A 158 -8.35 -19.41 9.04
C CYS A 158 -9.16 -20.45 9.84
N GLU A 159 -10.31 -20.88 9.35
CA GLU A 159 -11.14 -21.92 9.97
C GLU A 159 -10.38 -23.25 10.10
N ARG A 160 -9.63 -23.62 9.07
CA ARG A 160 -8.77 -24.80 9.11
C ARG A 160 -7.67 -24.70 10.17
N LYS A 161 -7.03 -23.54 10.30
CA LYS A 161 -6.05 -23.28 11.37
C LYS A 161 -6.69 -23.43 12.76
N LYS A 162 -7.88 -22.86 12.96
CA LYS A 162 -8.63 -22.96 14.22
C LYS A 162 -8.90 -24.41 14.60
N GLN A 163 -9.38 -25.23 13.68
CA GLN A 163 -9.62 -26.67 13.91
C GLN A 163 -8.34 -27.43 14.29
N LEU A 164 -7.22 -27.16 13.58
CA LEU A 164 -5.96 -27.86 13.80
C LEU A 164 -5.26 -27.45 15.10
N LEU A 165 -5.45 -26.21 15.54
CA LEU A 165 -4.81 -25.66 16.73
C LEU A 165 -5.68 -25.80 17.99
N GLY A 166 -6.91 -26.31 17.87
CA GLY A 166 -7.84 -26.51 18.98
C GLY A 166 -8.28 -25.20 19.66
N LYS A 167 -8.34 -24.12 18.87
CA LYS A 167 -8.75 -22.80 19.37
C LYS A 167 -10.16 -22.45 18.92
#